data_ea3a241b7db48d0f0b7a67e8bd8b7169
#
_entry.id   ea3a241b7db48d0f0b7a67e8bd8b7169
#
_cell.length_a   1.000
_cell.length_b   1.000
_cell.length_c   1.000
_cell.angle_alpha   90.00
_cell.angle_beta   90.00
_cell.angle_gamma   90.00
#
_symmetry.space_group_name_H-M   'P 1'
#
loop_
_entity.id
_entity.type
_entity.pdbx_description
1 polymer ?
#
loop_
_entity_poly.entity_id
_entity_poly.type
_entity_poly.pdbx_seq_one_letter_code
_entity_poly.pdbx_strand_id
1 'polypeptide(L)'
;MKRRTYTLEDFPVPETDVYEHRLLATIIQDFTLANEVLSIVKREMFSREETLQIWDVFCDMYYKHEKIDMLTILPKVDKKYYFDNIVKAQTEATPSATLSLALSFLDTYIKRMAYYESVNALRKITNGAPSDTIRDGFSSFTDRVMNGIGNKVGDTSVSIANDLADELSKGNTARIATHIKTLD
;
A
#
# COMPACT_ATOMS: atom_id res chain seq x y z
N MET A 1 -39.30 6.28 -0.62
CA MET A 1 -37.84 6.39 -0.57
C MET A 1 -37.28 5.86 -1.90
N LYS A 2 -36.70 6.69 -2.78
CA LYS A 2 -36.08 6.21 -4.03
C LYS A 2 -34.81 5.45 -3.69
N ARG A 3 -34.71 4.17 -4.04
CA ARG A 3 -33.47 3.39 -3.93
C ARG A 3 -32.44 4.02 -4.87
N ARG A 4 -31.32 4.48 -4.33
CA ARG A 4 -30.17 4.91 -5.13
C ARG A 4 -29.55 3.66 -5.75
N THR A 5 -29.48 3.59 -7.06
CA THR A 5 -28.77 2.52 -7.76
C THR A 5 -27.32 2.96 -7.88
N TYR A 6 -26.40 2.22 -7.30
CA TYR A 6 -24.95 2.43 -7.44
C TYR A 6 -24.44 1.55 -8.56
N THR A 7 -23.56 2.08 -9.39
CA THR A 7 -22.78 1.34 -10.39
C THR A 7 -21.33 1.23 -9.92
N LEU A 8 -20.54 0.33 -10.51
CA LEU A 8 -19.11 0.20 -10.19
C LEU A 8 -18.34 1.49 -10.57
N GLU A 9 -18.85 2.28 -11.51
CA GLU A 9 -18.26 3.56 -11.92
C GLU A 9 -18.38 4.64 -10.83
N ASP A 10 -19.32 4.48 -9.88
CA ASP A 10 -19.46 5.38 -8.73
C ASP A 10 -18.31 5.17 -7.69
N PHE A 11 -17.52 4.13 -7.85
CA PHE A 11 -16.44 3.75 -6.92
C PHE A 11 -15.11 3.62 -7.69
N PRO A 12 -14.33 4.70 -7.83
CA PRO A 12 -13.04 4.64 -8.52
C PRO A 12 -12.05 3.72 -7.80
N VAL A 13 -11.24 3.02 -8.59
CA VAL A 13 -10.14 2.19 -8.05
C VAL A 13 -9.13 3.10 -7.34
N PRO A 14 -8.71 2.79 -6.10
CA PRO A 14 -7.65 3.53 -5.44
C PRO A 14 -6.34 3.49 -6.24
N GLU A 15 -5.84 4.66 -6.63
CA GLU A 15 -4.62 4.80 -7.42
C GLU A 15 -3.39 4.89 -6.53
N THR A 16 -2.33 4.16 -6.88
CA THR A 16 -1.07 4.10 -6.13
C THR A 16 0.07 4.85 -6.81
N ASP A 17 -0.05 5.20 -8.07
CA ASP A 17 1.04 5.73 -8.91
C ASP A 17 1.67 7.03 -8.36
N VAL A 18 0.89 7.91 -7.75
CA VAL A 18 1.43 9.11 -7.10
C VAL A 18 2.37 8.75 -5.95
N TYR A 19 2.02 7.73 -5.15
CA TYR A 19 2.87 7.25 -4.05
C TYR A 19 4.09 6.51 -4.57
N GLU A 20 3.93 5.71 -5.62
CA GLU A 20 5.02 4.96 -6.25
C GLU A 20 6.15 5.89 -6.70
N HIS A 21 5.84 6.93 -7.49
CA HIS A 21 6.84 7.89 -7.98
C HIS A 21 7.48 8.68 -6.84
N ARG A 22 6.69 9.19 -5.89
CA ARG A 22 7.20 9.98 -4.76
C ARG A 22 8.08 9.16 -3.83
N LEU A 23 7.68 7.93 -3.53
CA LEU A 23 8.47 7.05 -2.67
C LEU A 23 9.82 6.72 -3.32
N LEU A 24 9.82 6.32 -4.60
CA LEU A 24 11.05 6.03 -5.34
C LEU A 24 11.95 7.26 -5.43
N ALA A 25 11.40 8.43 -5.73
CA ALA A 25 12.16 9.67 -5.78
C ALA A 25 12.84 9.99 -4.44
N THR A 26 12.12 9.79 -3.33
CA THR A 26 12.60 10.11 -1.99
C THR A 26 13.67 9.12 -1.52
N ILE A 27 13.44 7.80 -1.73
CA ILE A 27 14.38 6.75 -1.27
C ILE A 27 15.67 6.72 -2.10
N ILE A 28 15.62 7.12 -3.38
CA ILE A 28 16.80 7.25 -4.22
C ILE A 28 17.62 8.49 -3.83
N GLN A 29 16.94 9.55 -3.39
CA GLN A 29 17.60 10.77 -2.92
C GLN A 29 18.26 10.59 -1.55
N ASP A 30 17.61 9.84 -0.66
CA ASP A 30 18.11 9.53 0.68
C ASP A 30 17.66 8.10 1.07
N PHE A 31 18.60 7.18 1.01
CA PHE A 31 18.36 5.78 1.33
C PHE A 31 18.64 5.41 2.80
N THR A 32 18.83 6.38 3.68
CA THR A 32 19.07 6.14 5.11
C THR A 32 17.93 5.33 5.75
N LEU A 33 16.70 5.53 5.28
CA LEU A 33 15.50 4.81 5.73
C LEU A 33 15.14 3.58 4.87
N ALA A 34 16.09 3.10 4.04
CA ALA A 34 15.82 1.99 3.13
C ALA A 34 15.36 0.71 3.87
N ASN A 35 15.94 0.38 5.02
CA ASN A 35 15.55 -0.78 5.81
C ASN A 35 14.08 -0.70 6.26
N GLU A 36 13.67 0.44 6.78
CA GLU A 36 12.31 0.68 7.26
C GLU A 36 11.33 0.61 6.08
N VAL A 37 11.66 1.25 4.95
CA VAL A 37 10.84 1.21 3.74
C VAL A 37 10.71 -0.21 3.20
N LEU A 38 11.81 -0.96 3.09
CA LEU A 38 11.82 -2.35 2.63
C LEU A 38 11.04 -3.30 3.57
N SER A 39 10.91 -2.93 4.85
CA SER A 39 10.06 -3.68 5.77
C SER A 39 8.58 -3.50 5.49
N ILE A 40 8.15 -2.33 5.02
CA ILE A 40 6.77 -1.93 4.77
C ILE A 40 6.37 -2.23 3.31
N VAL A 41 7.17 -1.75 2.37
CA VAL A 41 6.86 -1.77 0.95
C VAL A 41 7.27 -3.08 0.31
N LYS A 42 6.35 -3.69 -0.42
CA LYS A 42 6.55 -4.96 -1.12
C LYS A 42 6.35 -4.76 -2.63
N ARG A 43 6.99 -5.65 -3.39
CA ARG A 43 6.98 -5.64 -4.84
C ARG A 43 5.56 -5.62 -5.43
N GLU A 44 4.64 -6.40 -4.85
CA GLU A 44 3.24 -6.53 -5.27
C GLU A 44 2.39 -5.27 -5.04
N MET A 45 2.90 -4.29 -4.32
CA MET A 45 2.19 -3.03 -4.08
C MET A 45 2.23 -2.12 -5.31
N PHE A 46 3.25 -2.25 -6.13
CA PHE A 46 3.42 -1.47 -7.35
C PHE A 46 2.40 -1.86 -8.42
N SER A 47 1.78 -0.87 -9.05
CA SER A 47 0.75 -1.07 -10.09
C SER A 47 1.29 -0.89 -11.49
N ARG A 48 2.43 -0.21 -11.65
CA ARG A 48 3.04 0.10 -12.93
C ARG A 48 4.33 -0.68 -13.11
N GLU A 49 4.50 -1.25 -14.29
CA GLU A 49 5.71 -2.01 -14.63
C GLU A 49 6.98 -1.16 -14.51
N GLU A 50 6.85 0.08 -14.87
CA GLU A 50 7.94 1.03 -14.80
C GLU A 50 8.45 1.26 -13.38
N THR A 51 7.60 1.67 -12.47
CA THR A 51 7.98 1.91 -11.07
C THR A 51 8.43 0.62 -10.40
N LEU A 52 7.83 -0.51 -10.77
CA LEU A 52 8.24 -1.83 -10.33
C LEU A 52 9.66 -2.16 -10.76
N GLN A 53 10.03 -1.87 -12.01
CA GLN A 53 11.40 -2.11 -12.49
C GLN A 53 12.43 -1.29 -11.71
N ILE A 54 12.12 -0.03 -11.41
CA ILE A 54 13.01 0.83 -10.62
C ILE A 54 13.12 0.30 -9.19
N TRP A 55 12.02 -0.16 -8.61
CA TRP A 55 12.02 -0.79 -7.30
C TRP A 55 12.88 -2.04 -7.26
N ASP A 56 12.75 -2.91 -8.27
CA ASP A 56 13.54 -4.15 -8.38
C ASP A 56 15.05 -3.82 -8.48
N VAL A 57 15.43 -2.83 -9.29
CA VAL A 57 16.82 -2.35 -9.41
C VAL A 57 17.30 -1.73 -8.10
N PHE A 58 16.49 -0.92 -7.45
CA PHE A 58 16.82 -0.34 -6.14
C PHE A 58 17.10 -1.45 -5.11
N CYS A 59 16.22 -2.44 -5.00
CA CYS A 59 16.39 -3.58 -4.10
C CYS A 59 17.67 -4.38 -4.39
N ASP A 60 17.92 -4.68 -5.67
CA ASP A 60 19.12 -5.41 -6.09
C ASP A 60 20.40 -4.67 -5.69
N MET A 61 20.47 -3.37 -5.97
CA MET A 61 21.62 -2.52 -5.59
C MET A 61 21.77 -2.42 -4.07
N TYR A 62 20.66 -2.28 -3.35
CA TYR A 62 20.68 -2.19 -1.90
C TYR A 62 21.26 -3.46 -1.25
N TYR A 63 20.78 -4.64 -1.65
CA TYR A 63 21.28 -5.92 -1.12
C TYR A 63 22.72 -6.24 -1.54
N LYS A 64 23.19 -5.68 -2.67
CA LYS A 64 24.60 -5.78 -3.10
C LYS A 64 25.50 -4.72 -2.48
N HIS A 65 24.96 -3.85 -1.63
CA HIS A 65 25.70 -2.71 -1.06
C HIS A 65 26.34 -1.80 -2.11
N GLU A 66 25.69 -1.69 -3.28
CA GLU A 66 26.12 -0.77 -4.33
C GLU A 66 25.73 0.66 -3.99
N LYS A 67 26.45 1.63 -4.52
CA LYS A 67 26.07 3.03 -4.39
C LYS A 67 24.76 3.29 -5.11
N ILE A 68 23.77 3.83 -4.39
CA ILE A 68 22.45 4.14 -4.88
C ILE A 68 22.34 5.65 -5.05
N ASP A 69 22.22 6.09 -6.28
CA ASP A 69 21.84 7.44 -6.68
C ASP A 69 21.22 7.42 -8.08
N MET A 70 20.68 8.55 -8.53
CA MET A 70 20.05 8.64 -9.86
C MET A 70 20.97 8.25 -10.99
N LEU A 71 22.26 8.55 -10.92
CA LEU A 71 23.23 8.28 -11.97
C LEU A 71 23.56 6.77 -12.05
N THR A 72 23.51 6.07 -10.92
CA THR A 72 23.82 4.64 -10.84
C THR A 72 22.62 3.76 -11.16
N ILE A 73 21.39 4.21 -10.87
CA ILE A 73 20.15 3.49 -11.21
C ILE A 73 19.81 3.65 -12.70
N LEU A 74 19.98 4.86 -13.25
CA LEU A 74 19.58 5.19 -14.60
C LEU A 74 20.07 4.21 -15.70
N PRO A 75 21.32 3.75 -15.70
CA PRO A 75 21.78 2.79 -16.70
C PRO A 75 21.19 1.39 -16.59
N LYS A 76 20.60 1.06 -15.44
CA LYS A 76 20.06 -0.27 -15.11
C LYS A 76 18.57 -0.41 -15.38
N VAL A 77 17.86 0.70 -15.66
CA VAL A 77 16.44 0.70 -16.00
C VAL A 77 16.22 1.02 -17.47
N ASP A 78 15.12 0.56 -18.04
CA ASP A 78 14.78 0.88 -19.44
C ASP A 78 14.48 2.37 -19.58
N LYS A 79 15.23 3.03 -20.43
CA LYS A 79 15.28 4.49 -20.57
C LYS A 79 13.96 5.14 -21.02
N LYS A 80 13.04 4.34 -21.55
CA LYS A 80 11.93 4.86 -22.35
C LYS A 80 10.84 5.57 -21.56
N TYR A 81 10.71 5.32 -20.25
CA TYR A 81 9.45 5.65 -19.57
C TYR A 81 9.58 6.40 -18.23
N TYR A 82 10.79 6.56 -17.60
CA TYR A 82 10.78 6.68 -16.14
C TYR A 82 11.36 7.95 -15.55
N PHE A 83 12.25 8.56 -16.27
CA PHE A 83 13.05 9.63 -15.69
C PHE A 83 12.24 10.90 -15.45
N ASP A 84 11.35 11.26 -16.38
CA ASP A 84 10.61 12.52 -16.28
C ASP A 84 9.69 12.55 -15.05
N ASN A 85 9.06 11.43 -14.72
CA ASN A 85 8.15 11.38 -13.59
C ASN A 85 8.90 11.31 -12.25
N ILE A 86 10.02 10.57 -12.18
CA ILE A 86 10.84 10.54 -10.96
C ILE A 86 11.58 11.85 -10.77
N VAL A 87 12.11 12.45 -11.82
CA VAL A 87 12.75 13.78 -11.73
C VAL A 87 11.76 14.84 -11.30
N LYS A 88 10.53 14.84 -11.83
CA LYS A 88 9.46 15.70 -11.33
C LYS A 88 9.15 15.45 -9.87
N ALA A 89 9.01 14.18 -9.49
CA ALA A 89 8.73 13.80 -8.11
C ALA A 89 9.90 14.17 -7.16
N GLN A 90 11.14 14.16 -7.63
CA GLN A 90 12.30 14.60 -6.83
C GLN A 90 12.24 16.08 -6.47
N THR A 91 11.72 16.94 -7.34
CA THR A 91 11.56 18.37 -7.02
C THR A 91 10.55 18.60 -5.89
N GLU A 92 9.65 17.64 -5.68
CA GLU A 92 8.63 17.67 -4.63
C GLU A 92 8.99 16.73 -3.45
N ALA A 93 10.07 15.96 -3.56
CA ALA A 93 10.46 14.97 -2.58
C ALA A 93 11.02 15.64 -1.32
N THR A 94 10.51 15.19 -0.18
CA THR A 94 11.02 15.58 1.13
C THR A 94 11.53 14.32 1.83
N PRO A 95 12.85 14.13 1.99
CA PRO A 95 13.39 12.92 2.62
C PRO A 95 12.79 12.60 3.98
N SER A 96 12.47 13.61 4.78
CA SER A 96 11.78 13.45 6.07
C SER A 96 10.38 12.83 5.96
N ALA A 97 9.75 12.81 4.78
CA ALA A 97 8.43 12.22 4.54
C ALA A 97 8.48 10.77 4.04
N THR A 98 9.67 10.18 3.86
CA THR A 98 9.85 8.85 3.24
C THR A 98 9.02 7.76 3.93
N LEU A 99 9.09 7.68 5.25
CA LEU A 99 8.34 6.68 6.02
C LEU A 99 6.82 6.93 5.95
N SER A 100 6.40 8.18 6.04
CA SER A 100 4.99 8.56 5.90
C SER A 100 4.46 8.22 4.51
N LEU A 101 5.26 8.41 3.46
CA LEU A 101 4.90 8.01 2.10
C LEU A 101 4.79 6.48 1.97
N ALA A 102 5.71 5.71 2.57
CA ALA A 102 5.65 4.25 2.57
C ALA A 102 4.38 3.73 3.25
N LEU A 103 3.99 4.31 4.39
CA LEU A 103 2.76 3.97 5.10
C LEU A 103 1.51 4.36 4.31
N SER A 104 1.49 5.53 3.68
CA SER A 104 0.38 5.97 2.83
C SER A 104 0.24 5.10 1.57
N PHE A 105 1.35 4.64 1.02
CA PHE A 105 1.37 3.70 -0.09
C PHE A 105 0.78 2.35 0.31
N LEU A 106 1.19 1.81 1.47
CA LEU A 106 0.63 0.57 2.04
C LEU A 106 -0.89 0.70 2.26
N ASP A 107 -1.36 1.79 2.88
CA ASP A 107 -2.79 2.03 3.12
C ASP A 107 -3.58 2.05 1.80
N THR A 108 -3.06 2.74 0.78
CA THR A 108 -3.70 2.80 -0.54
C THR A 108 -3.69 1.44 -1.24
N TYR A 109 -2.62 0.67 -1.10
CA TYR A 109 -2.56 -0.70 -1.60
C TYR A 109 -3.61 -1.61 -0.94
N ILE A 110 -3.77 -1.55 0.38
CA ILE A 110 -4.79 -2.29 1.11
C ILE A 110 -6.20 -1.92 0.62
N LYS A 111 -6.47 -0.62 0.45
CA LYS A 111 -7.75 -0.13 -0.11
C LYS A 111 -7.98 -0.66 -1.52
N ARG A 112 -6.95 -0.70 -2.37
CA ARG A 112 -7.03 -1.26 -3.72
C ARG A 112 -7.34 -2.76 -3.70
N MET A 113 -6.69 -3.52 -2.82
CA MET A 113 -6.97 -4.95 -2.65
C MET A 113 -8.39 -5.19 -2.16
N ALA A 114 -8.87 -4.42 -1.17
CA ALA A 114 -10.23 -4.49 -0.66
C ALA A 114 -11.26 -4.18 -1.76
N TYR A 115 -10.97 -3.20 -2.61
CA TYR A 115 -11.81 -2.88 -3.76
C TYR A 115 -11.95 -4.09 -4.70
N TYR A 116 -10.83 -4.69 -5.10
CA TYR A 116 -10.88 -5.85 -6.00
C TYR A 116 -11.57 -7.06 -5.39
N GLU A 117 -11.37 -7.33 -4.10
CA GLU A 117 -12.08 -8.43 -3.44
C GLU A 117 -13.58 -8.16 -3.34
N SER A 118 -13.98 -6.91 -3.10
CA SER A 118 -15.40 -6.51 -3.10
C SER A 118 -16.04 -6.70 -4.48
N VAL A 119 -15.36 -6.28 -5.55
CA VAL A 119 -15.82 -6.49 -6.92
C VAL A 119 -15.94 -7.99 -7.25
N ASN A 120 -14.96 -8.79 -6.83
CA ASN A 120 -14.96 -10.24 -7.01
C ASN A 120 -16.12 -10.89 -6.24
N ALA A 121 -16.35 -10.48 -5.00
CA ALA A 121 -17.48 -10.94 -4.20
C ALA A 121 -18.82 -10.59 -4.86
N LEU A 122 -18.99 -9.37 -5.38
CA LEU A 122 -20.20 -8.98 -6.12
C LEU A 122 -20.43 -9.85 -7.36
N ARG A 123 -19.38 -10.15 -8.13
CA ARG A 123 -19.46 -11.06 -9.28
C ARG A 123 -19.88 -12.47 -8.86
N LYS A 124 -19.32 -12.99 -7.77
CA LYS A 124 -19.71 -14.29 -7.22
C LYS A 124 -21.18 -14.32 -6.81
N ILE A 125 -21.66 -13.27 -6.12
CA ILE A 125 -23.06 -13.13 -5.71
C ILE A 125 -23.99 -13.13 -6.92
N THR A 126 -23.70 -12.32 -7.94
CA THR A 126 -24.53 -12.23 -9.16
C THR A 126 -24.55 -13.52 -9.95
N ASN A 127 -23.49 -14.31 -9.87
CA ASN A 127 -23.40 -15.62 -10.51
C ASN A 127 -23.97 -16.77 -9.65
N GLY A 128 -24.59 -16.47 -8.51
CA GLY A 128 -25.24 -17.46 -7.66
C GLY A 128 -24.26 -18.36 -6.88
N ALA A 129 -23.05 -17.91 -6.64
CA ALA A 129 -22.07 -18.68 -5.86
C ALA A 129 -22.56 -18.91 -4.42
N PRO A 130 -22.22 -20.07 -3.80
CA PRO A 130 -22.53 -20.35 -2.41
C PRO A 130 -21.95 -19.29 -1.46
N SER A 131 -22.66 -18.98 -0.39
CA SER A 131 -22.24 -17.97 0.62
C SER A 131 -20.88 -18.29 1.25
N ASP A 132 -20.56 -19.57 1.41
CA ASP A 132 -19.26 -20.01 1.93
C ASP A 132 -18.10 -19.59 1.03
N THR A 133 -18.25 -19.68 -0.29
CA THR A 133 -17.24 -19.24 -1.26
C THR A 133 -16.97 -17.74 -1.17
N ILE A 134 -17.99 -16.96 -0.84
CA ILE A 134 -17.87 -15.50 -0.66
C ILE A 134 -17.15 -15.19 0.65
N ARG A 135 -17.56 -15.85 1.74
CA ARG A 135 -16.94 -15.73 3.05
C ARG A 135 -15.46 -16.09 3.02
N ASP A 136 -15.12 -17.21 2.37
CA ASP A 136 -13.74 -17.69 2.26
C ASP A 136 -12.85 -16.71 1.48
N GLY A 137 -13.42 -16.01 0.48
CA GLY A 137 -12.73 -14.92 -0.23
C GLY A 137 -12.33 -13.76 0.70
N PHE A 138 -13.27 -13.28 1.52
CA PHE A 138 -12.98 -12.21 2.48
C PHE A 138 -12.04 -12.66 3.60
N SER A 139 -12.17 -13.90 4.10
CA SER A 139 -11.23 -14.45 5.07
C SER A 139 -9.80 -14.50 4.50
N SER A 140 -9.64 -15.04 3.30
CA SER A 140 -8.35 -15.07 2.60
C SER A 140 -7.76 -13.67 2.35
N PHE A 141 -8.60 -12.68 2.04
CA PHE A 141 -8.17 -11.28 1.92
C PHE A 141 -7.65 -10.75 3.26
N THR A 142 -8.41 -10.96 4.35
CA THR A 142 -8.03 -10.52 5.69
C THR A 142 -6.69 -11.14 6.10
N ASP A 143 -6.53 -12.45 5.89
CA ASP A 143 -5.29 -13.16 6.19
C ASP A 143 -4.09 -12.61 5.41
N ARG A 144 -4.27 -12.28 4.12
CA ARG A 144 -3.21 -11.67 3.31
C ARG A 144 -2.82 -10.28 3.81
N VAL A 145 -3.80 -9.46 4.19
CA VAL A 145 -3.55 -8.12 4.74
C VAL A 145 -2.81 -8.24 6.08
N MET A 146 -3.30 -9.07 6.98
CA MET A 146 -2.70 -9.25 8.30
C MET A 146 -1.30 -9.86 8.23
N ASN A 147 -1.09 -10.89 7.41
CA ASN A 147 0.22 -11.53 7.24
C ASN A 147 1.20 -10.66 6.42
N GLY A 148 0.70 -9.89 5.45
CA GLY A 148 1.52 -8.96 4.67
C GLY A 148 2.04 -7.79 5.50
N ILE A 149 1.25 -7.32 6.46
CA ILE A 149 1.60 -6.21 7.37
C ILE A 149 2.36 -6.76 8.60
N GLY A 150 1.97 -7.96 9.06
CA GLY A 150 2.31 -8.48 10.39
C GLY A 150 3.74 -8.96 10.57
N ASN A 151 4.54 -9.09 9.52
CA ASN A 151 5.85 -9.72 9.70
C ASN A 151 6.98 -8.79 10.11
N LYS A 152 6.78 -7.46 10.20
CA LYS A 152 7.86 -6.54 10.67
C LYS A 152 7.44 -5.12 11.10
N VAL A 153 6.16 -4.76 11.10
CA VAL A 153 5.77 -3.54 11.83
C VAL A 153 5.62 -3.98 13.28
N GLY A 154 6.61 -3.64 14.10
CA GLY A 154 6.72 -4.12 15.47
C GLY A 154 5.41 -3.97 16.24
N ASP A 155 5.27 -4.80 17.28
CA ASP A 155 4.11 -5.07 18.17
C ASP A 155 3.00 -4.00 18.34
N THR A 156 3.29 -2.76 17.99
CA THR A 156 2.37 -1.63 18.18
C THR A 156 1.16 -1.66 17.24
N SER A 157 1.32 -2.01 15.96
CA SER A 157 0.20 -1.99 15.00
C SER A 157 -0.67 -3.23 15.12
N VAL A 158 -0.06 -4.38 15.45
CA VAL A 158 -0.80 -5.62 15.73
C VAL A 158 -1.51 -5.51 17.07
N SER A 159 -0.91 -4.87 18.07
CA SER A 159 -1.55 -4.55 19.34
C SER A 159 -2.75 -3.64 19.12
N ILE A 160 -2.61 -2.55 18.38
CA ILE A 160 -3.71 -1.63 18.07
C ILE A 160 -4.83 -2.33 17.29
N ALA A 161 -4.49 -3.19 16.31
CA ALA A 161 -5.49 -3.94 15.55
C ALA A 161 -6.22 -4.99 16.41
N ASN A 162 -5.51 -5.67 17.28
CA ASN A 162 -6.09 -6.62 18.23
C ASN A 162 -6.93 -5.91 19.29
N ASP A 163 -6.47 -4.77 19.81
CA ASP A 163 -7.22 -3.95 20.77
C ASP A 163 -8.50 -3.40 20.14
N LEU A 164 -8.44 -2.99 18.85
CA LEU A 164 -9.63 -2.57 18.10
C LEU A 164 -10.59 -3.73 17.84
N ALA A 165 -10.10 -4.90 17.49
CA ALA A 165 -10.90 -6.09 17.27
C ALA A 165 -11.57 -6.55 18.59
N ASP A 166 -10.85 -6.50 19.70
CA ASP A 166 -11.35 -6.81 21.03
C ASP A 166 -12.40 -5.79 21.52
N GLU A 167 -12.21 -4.51 21.24
CA GLU A 167 -13.19 -3.47 21.60
C GLU A 167 -14.45 -3.55 20.72
N LEU A 168 -14.31 -3.86 19.44
CA LEU A 168 -15.44 -4.13 18.55
C LEU A 168 -16.23 -5.36 18.97
N SER A 169 -15.55 -6.44 19.41
CA SER A 169 -16.19 -7.64 19.91
C SER A 169 -16.95 -7.43 21.22
N LYS A 170 -16.52 -6.47 22.05
CA LYS A 170 -17.14 -6.07 23.31
C LYS A 170 -18.27 -5.05 23.14
N GLY A 171 -18.60 -4.65 21.92
CA GLY A 171 -19.69 -3.72 21.60
C GLY A 171 -19.45 -2.27 22.07
N ASN A 172 -18.21 -1.90 22.39
CA ASN A 172 -17.88 -0.61 22.98
C ASN A 172 -17.44 0.40 21.91
N THR A 173 -18.39 0.86 21.10
CA THR A 173 -18.15 1.80 19.99
C THR A 173 -17.76 3.22 20.46
N ALA A 174 -17.94 3.56 21.75
CA ALA A 174 -17.69 4.91 22.26
C ALA A 174 -16.19 5.26 22.40
N ARG A 175 -15.29 4.28 22.49
CA ARG A 175 -13.84 4.51 22.63
C ARG A 175 -13.08 4.69 21.33
N ILE A 176 -13.66 4.26 20.22
CA ILE A 176 -13.01 4.39 18.89
C ILE A 176 -12.85 5.86 18.48
N ALA A 177 -13.74 6.75 18.93
CA ALA A 177 -13.70 8.17 18.61
C ALA A 177 -12.59 8.96 19.33
N THR A 178 -11.98 8.44 20.39
CA THR A 178 -10.98 9.17 21.18
C THR A 178 -9.53 8.93 20.74
N HIS A 179 -9.23 7.83 20.05
CA HIS A 179 -7.88 7.57 19.56
C HIS A 179 -7.52 8.32 18.27
N ILE A 180 -8.51 8.83 17.52
CA ILE A 180 -8.28 9.62 16.31
C ILE A 180 -7.95 11.10 16.62
N LYS A 181 -8.25 11.59 17.83
CA LYS A 181 -8.05 12.99 18.22
C LYS A 181 -6.68 13.35 18.78
N THR A 182 -5.76 12.41 18.88
CA THR A 182 -4.39 12.64 19.40
C THR A 182 -3.31 12.65 18.34
N LEU A 183 -3.68 12.86 17.06
CA LEU A 183 -2.77 13.02 15.92
C LEU A 183 -2.87 14.43 15.30
N ASP A 184 -3.25 15.45 16.08
CA ASP A 184 -3.07 16.85 15.74
C ASP A 184 -1.74 17.40 16.30
#